data_def723f836c0bd7777260e1de390d376
#
_entry.id   def723f836c0bd7777260e1de390d376
#
_cell.length_a   1.000
_cell.length_b   1.000
_cell.length_c   1.000
_cell.angle_alpha   90.00
_cell.angle_beta   90.00
_cell.angle_gamma   90.00
#
_symmetry.space_group_name_H-M   'P 1'
#
loop_
_entity.id
_entity.type
_entity.pdbx_description
1 polymer ?
#
loop_
_entity_poly.entity_id
_entity_poly.type
_entity_poly.pdbx_seq_one_letter_code
_entity_poly.pdbx_strand_id
1 'polypeptide(L)'
;MSNLSIYQEKILSLAAKNKKIIALEDFNRSFEMRNPMCGDEVKVRIKLVETKIIDISAVVRGCALCEASAGLVVELFKNKDVPDERFLNEFLNWLENAEKHFSDHLPIEMEIFEPIREIKNRHKCITLPFEATCKSVDLKENQVINQGIQNVSQTK
;
A
#
# COMPACT_ATOMS: atom_id res chain seq x y z
N MET A 1 -23.33 -17.71 2.98
CA MET A 1 -22.60 -16.67 2.26
C MET A 1 -21.14 -17.02 2.16
N SER A 2 -20.55 -16.88 1.00
CA SER A 2 -19.17 -17.26 0.80
C SER A 2 -18.23 -16.18 1.32
N ASN A 3 -17.00 -16.59 1.66
CA ASN A 3 -15.98 -15.64 2.05
C ASN A 3 -15.65 -14.66 0.93
N LEU A 4 -15.80 -15.13 -0.30
CA LEU A 4 -15.55 -14.28 -1.46
C LEU A 4 -16.43 -13.03 -1.44
N SER A 5 -17.71 -13.24 -1.14
CA SER A 5 -18.67 -12.14 -1.09
C SER A 5 -18.29 -11.12 -0.02
N ILE A 6 -17.87 -11.60 1.14
CA ILE A 6 -17.47 -10.74 2.25
C ILE A 6 -16.22 -9.95 1.87
N TYR A 7 -15.25 -10.60 1.25
CA TYR A 7 -14.02 -9.93 0.84
C TYR A 7 -14.30 -8.87 -0.22
N GLN A 8 -15.19 -9.18 -1.16
CA GLN A 8 -15.56 -8.20 -2.19
C GLN A 8 -16.20 -6.96 -1.59
N GLU A 9 -17.08 -7.14 -0.62
CA GLU A 9 -17.71 -6.00 0.04
C GLU A 9 -16.70 -5.13 0.75
N LYS A 10 -15.74 -5.75 1.42
CA LYS A 10 -14.72 -4.98 2.12
C LYS A 10 -13.82 -4.22 1.16
N ILE A 11 -13.47 -4.86 0.06
CA ILE A 11 -12.65 -4.21 -0.95
C ILE A 11 -13.37 -2.98 -1.51
N LEU A 12 -14.64 -3.13 -1.86
CA LEU A 12 -15.40 -2.02 -2.41
C LEU A 12 -15.59 -0.90 -1.40
N SER A 13 -15.78 -1.26 -0.14
CA SER A 13 -15.93 -0.27 0.92
C SER A 13 -14.64 0.53 1.12
N LEU A 14 -13.50 -0.16 1.13
CA LEU A 14 -12.22 0.51 1.26
C LEU A 14 -11.95 1.43 0.08
N ALA A 15 -12.28 0.97 -1.12
CA ALA A 15 -12.07 1.77 -2.32
C ALA A 15 -12.92 3.03 -2.29
N ALA A 16 -14.19 2.89 -1.93
CA ALA A 16 -15.09 4.04 -1.88
C ALA A 16 -14.62 5.06 -0.86
N LYS A 17 -14.16 4.58 0.29
CA LYS A 17 -13.69 5.46 1.34
C LYS A 17 -12.41 6.19 0.92
N ASN A 18 -11.50 5.48 0.29
CA ASN A 18 -10.22 6.09 -0.09
C ASN A 18 -10.37 7.09 -1.22
N LYS A 19 -11.39 6.94 -2.06
CA LYS A 19 -11.61 7.91 -3.13
C LYS A 19 -11.91 9.31 -2.60
N LYS A 20 -12.38 9.41 -1.38
CA LYS A 20 -12.72 10.69 -0.77
C LYS A 20 -11.58 11.27 0.03
N ILE A 21 -10.46 10.57 0.09
CA ILE A 21 -9.32 11.02 0.88
C ILE A 21 -8.67 12.23 0.24
N ILE A 22 -8.22 13.17 1.08
CA ILE A 22 -7.50 14.33 0.65
C ILE A 22 -6.03 14.11 0.97
N ALA A 23 -5.17 14.47 0.03
CA ALA A 23 -3.73 14.31 0.22
C ALA A 23 -3.28 15.07 1.46
N LEU A 24 -2.44 14.42 2.25
CA LEU A 24 -1.89 15.00 3.46
C LEU A 24 -1.08 16.24 3.12
N GLU A 25 -1.30 17.34 3.84
CA GLU A 25 -0.55 18.56 3.59
C GLU A 25 0.70 18.67 4.46
N ASP A 26 0.60 18.16 5.70
CA ASP A 26 1.72 18.20 6.63
C ASP A 26 2.38 16.83 6.63
N PHE A 27 3.43 16.70 5.84
CA PHE A 27 4.13 15.43 5.69
C PHE A 27 5.63 15.68 5.58
N ASN A 28 6.41 14.65 5.93
CA ASN A 28 7.87 14.74 5.77
C ASN A 28 8.45 13.55 5.02
N ARG A 29 7.60 12.67 4.53
CA ARG A 29 8.01 11.55 3.68
C ARG A 29 6.98 11.40 2.57
N SER A 30 7.44 11.08 1.37
CA SER A 30 6.49 10.82 0.28
C SER A 30 7.16 9.93 -0.76
N PHE A 31 6.34 9.23 -1.49
CA PHE A 31 6.82 8.44 -2.60
C PHE A 31 5.69 8.22 -3.58
N GLU A 32 6.02 8.29 -4.86
CA GLU A 32 5.05 8.13 -5.92
C GLU A 32 5.46 6.92 -6.75
N MET A 33 4.53 6.02 -7.01
CA MET A 33 4.80 4.84 -7.81
C MET A 33 3.73 4.67 -8.85
N ARG A 34 4.13 4.06 -9.96
CA ARG A 34 3.24 3.80 -11.07
C ARG A 34 3.42 2.36 -11.53
N ASN A 35 2.32 1.73 -11.91
CA ASN A 35 2.35 0.42 -12.53
C ASN A 35 2.28 0.62 -14.04
N PRO A 36 3.38 0.42 -14.77
CA PRO A 36 3.37 0.71 -16.21
C PRO A 36 2.48 -0.22 -17.01
N MET A 37 2.14 -1.38 -16.45
CA MET A 37 1.31 -2.33 -17.18
C MET A 37 -0.16 -1.91 -17.24
N CYS A 38 -0.68 -1.32 -16.17
CA CYS A 38 -2.10 -0.96 -16.13
C CYS A 38 -2.33 0.53 -15.92
N GLY A 39 -1.27 1.29 -15.65
CA GLY A 39 -1.41 2.73 -15.51
C GLY A 39 -1.81 3.20 -14.12
N ASP A 40 -1.96 2.28 -13.15
CA ASP A 40 -2.24 2.68 -11.78
C ASP A 40 -1.11 3.55 -11.24
N GLU A 41 -1.49 4.59 -10.50
CA GLU A 41 -0.53 5.47 -9.83
C GLU A 41 -0.95 5.66 -8.40
N VAL A 42 0.03 5.69 -7.50
CA VAL A 42 -0.24 5.98 -6.10
C VAL A 42 0.79 6.98 -5.60
N LYS A 43 0.32 7.95 -4.85
CA LYS A 43 1.18 8.92 -4.17
C LYS A 43 0.94 8.79 -2.69
N VAL A 44 1.97 8.39 -1.94
CA VAL A 44 1.89 8.24 -0.50
C VAL A 44 2.59 9.41 0.15
N ARG A 45 1.92 10.00 1.15
CA ARG A 45 2.51 11.05 1.98
C ARG A 45 2.38 10.64 3.43
N ILE A 46 3.46 10.78 4.17
CA ILE A 46 3.54 10.31 5.53
C ILE A 46 4.12 11.38 6.43
N LYS A 47 3.51 11.56 7.59
CA LYS A 47 4.11 12.33 8.66
C LYS A 47 4.78 11.34 9.60
N LEU A 48 6.09 11.27 9.54
CA LEU A 48 6.87 10.31 10.31
C LEU A 48 7.58 11.02 11.45
N VAL A 49 7.44 10.49 12.66
CA VAL A 49 8.15 10.99 13.82
C VAL A 49 8.88 9.80 14.41
N GLU A 50 10.22 9.80 14.33
CA GLU A 50 11.06 8.67 14.68
C GLU A 50 10.62 7.46 13.85
N THR A 51 10.11 6.41 14.47
CA THR A 51 9.66 5.24 13.72
C THR A 51 8.15 5.14 13.62
N LYS A 52 7.44 6.19 14.05
CA LYS A 52 5.99 6.13 14.09
C LYS A 52 5.36 6.96 13.00
N ILE A 53 4.41 6.36 12.31
CA ILE A 53 3.63 7.04 11.28
C ILE A 53 2.47 7.75 11.98
N ILE A 54 2.62 9.06 12.12
CA ILE A 54 1.59 9.84 12.81
C ILE A 54 0.37 10.03 11.92
N ASP A 55 0.61 10.22 10.64
CA ASP A 55 -0.49 10.40 9.69
C ASP A 55 -0.02 9.93 8.33
N ILE A 56 -0.98 9.57 7.48
CA ILE A 56 -0.65 8.99 6.18
C ILE A 56 -1.82 9.20 5.22
N SER A 57 -1.49 9.47 3.97
CA SER A 57 -2.47 9.46 2.89
C SER A 57 -1.89 8.71 1.72
N ALA A 58 -2.75 8.03 0.96
CA ALA A 58 -2.36 7.31 -0.24
C ALA A 58 -3.40 7.62 -1.30
N VAL A 59 -3.04 8.52 -2.20
CA VAL A 59 -3.96 8.98 -3.24
C VAL A 59 -3.69 8.17 -4.51
N VAL A 60 -4.75 7.63 -5.09
CA VAL A 60 -4.65 6.70 -6.21
C VAL A 60 -5.33 7.28 -7.44
N ARG A 61 -4.72 7.04 -8.58
CA ARG A 61 -5.36 7.17 -9.88
C ARG A 61 -5.28 5.80 -10.53
N GLY A 62 -6.37 5.04 -10.48
CA GLY A 62 -6.31 3.68 -10.97
C GLY A 62 -7.55 2.89 -10.64
N CYS A 63 -7.39 1.56 -10.63
CA CYS A 63 -8.52 0.66 -10.47
C CYS A 63 -8.98 0.56 -9.02
N ALA A 64 -10.16 -0.06 -8.86
CA ALA A 64 -10.76 -0.21 -7.53
C ALA A 64 -9.89 -1.03 -6.58
N LEU A 65 -9.15 -2.02 -7.11
CA LEU A 65 -8.28 -2.82 -6.26
C LEU A 65 -7.13 -1.98 -5.70
N CYS A 66 -6.55 -1.14 -6.55
CA CYS A 66 -5.48 -0.26 -6.10
C CYS A 66 -6.01 0.74 -5.07
N GLU A 67 -7.20 1.27 -5.33
CA GLU A 67 -7.84 2.20 -4.42
C GLU A 67 -8.11 1.54 -3.06
N ALA A 68 -8.62 0.31 -3.09
CA ALA A 68 -8.91 -0.42 -1.86
C ALA A 68 -7.63 -0.70 -1.08
N SER A 69 -6.58 -1.08 -1.79
CA SER A 69 -5.29 -1.36 -1.15
C SER A 69 -4.74 -0.09 -0.49
N ALA A 70 -4.86 1.05 -1.17
CA ALA A 70 -4.42 2.32 -0.59
C ALA A 70 -5.22 2.64 0.67
N GLY A 71 -6.53 2.40 0.63
CA GLY A 71 -7.34 2.61 1.82
C GLY A 71 -6.92 1.73 2.98
N LEU A 72 -6.58 0.49 2.68
CA LEU A 72 -6.12 -0.42 3.71
C LEU A 72 -4.78 0.03 4.30
N VAL A 73 -3.88 0.52 3.45
CA VAL A 73 -2.61 1.05 3.91
C VAL A 73 -2.83 2.14 4.95
N VAL A 74 -3.74 3.07 4.66
CA VAL A 74 -4.01 4.15 5.58
C VAL A 74 -4.53 3.62 6.92
N GLU A 75 -5.46 2.67 6.85
CA GLU A 75 -6.02 2.11 8.08
C GLU A 75 -4.99 1.34 8.90
N LEU A 76 -4.13 0.60 8.22
CA LEU A 76 -3.17 -0.24 8.92
C LEU A 76 -2.01 0.54 9.53
N PHE A 77 -1.61 1.63 8.89
CA PHE A 77 -0.35 2.26 9.31
C PHE A 77 -0.51 3.58 10.05
N LYS A 78 -1.69 4.17 10.05
CA LYS A 78 -1.87 5.41 10.80
C LYS A 78 -1.73 5.13 12.29
N ASN A 79 -0.88 5.91 12.94
CA ASN A 79 -0.59 5.80 14.37
C ASN A 79 0.11 4.49 14.72
N LYS A 80 0.85 3.92 13.79
CA LYS A 80 1.59 2.68 13.99
C LYS A 80 3.05 2.88 13.63
N ASP A 81 3.87 1.96 14.13
CA ASP A 81 5.28 1.95 13.72
C ASP A 81 5.42 1.56 12.26
N VAL A 82 6.51 2.00 11.66
CA VAL A 82 6.80 1.61 10.27
C VAL A 82 6.89 0.09 10.19
N PRO A 83 6.48 -0.49 9.04
CA PRO A 83 6.61 -1.94 8.88
C PRO A 83 8.08 -2.34 8.86
N ASP A 84 8.36 -3.55 9.36
CA ASP A 84 9.73 -4.04 9.35
C ASP A 84 10.08 -4.52 7.94
N GLU A 85 11.37 -4.87 7.76
CA GLU A 85 11.87 -5.17 6.43
C GLU A 85 11.32 -6.48 5.85
N ARG A 86 10.71 -7.32 6.69
CA ARG A 86 10.13 -8.57 6.20
C ARG A 86 8.70 -8.42 5.72
N PHE A 87 8.07 -7.30 6.07
CA PHE A 87 6.65 -7.12 5.82
C PHE A 87 6.29 -7.30 4.34
N LEU A 88 6.97 -6.56 3.48
CA LEU A 88 6.62 -6.57 2.07
C LEU A 88 6.90 -7.93 1.43
N ASN A 89 8.04 -8.54 1.77
CA ASN A 89 8.38 -9.84 1.22
C ASN A 89 7.39 -10.91 1.65
N GLU A 90 6.93 -10.87 2.89
CA GLU A 90 5.92 -11.82 3.35
C GLU A 90 4.62 -11.67 2.56
N PHE A 91 4.23 -10.43 2.32
CA PHE A 91 3.01 -10.17 1.57
C PHE A 91 3.12 -10.65 0.12
N LEU A 92 4.24 -10.31 -0.53
CA LEU A 92 4.46 -10.72 -1.91
C LEU A 92 4.50 -12.24 -2.03
N ASN A 93 5.18 -12.91 -1.09
CA ASN A 93 5.24 -14.36 -1.10
C ASN A 93 3.87 -15.00 -0.94
N TRP A 94 3.07 -14.45 -0.04
CA TRP A 94 1.73 -14.98 0.16
C TRP A 94 0.87 -14.82 -1.08
N LEU A 95 0.97 -13.66 -1.74
CA LEU A 95 0.18 -13.44 -2.94
C LEU A 95 0.59 -14.39 -4.06
N GLU A 96 1.90 -14.65 -4.20
CA GLU A 96 2.40 -15.44 -5.31
C GLU A 96 2.24 -16.93 -5.13
N ASN A 97 2.12 -17.39 -3.90
CA ASN A 97 2.06 -18.83 -3.61
C ASN A 97 0.70 -19.17 -3.02
N ALA A 98 -0.22 -19.55 -3.91
CA ALA A 98 -1.61 -19.77 -3.51
C ALA A 98 -1.76 -20.86 -2.47
N GLU A 99 -0.76 -21.74 -2.33
CA GLU A 99 -0.80 -22.81 -1.33
C GLU A 99 -0.26 -22.37 0.02
N LYS A 100 0.36 -21.21 0.08
CA LYS A 100 0.94 -20.74 1.33
C LYS A 100 -0.13 -20.20 2.26
N HIS A 101 -0.03 -20.55 3.54
CA HIS A 101 -0.94 -20.04 4.54
C HIS A 101 -0.63 -18.58 4.82
N PHE A 102 -1.64 -17.86 5.29
CA PHE A 102 -1.47 -16.46 5.63
C PHE A 102 -0.48 -16.33 6.78
N SER A 103 0.45 -15.40 6.65
CA SER A 103 1.54 -15.23 7.62
C SER A 103 1.06 -14.53 8.88
N ASP A 104 1.53 -15.01 10.03
CA ASP A 104 1.24 -14.35 11.30
C ASP A 104 1.94 -12.99 11.42
N HIS A 105 2.90 -12.73 10.55
CA HIS A 105 3.60 -11.45 10.56
C HIS A 105 2.83 -10.35 9.86
N LEU A 106 1.75 -10.69 9.18
CA LEU A 106 0.96 -9.72 8.44
C LEU A 106 -0.33 -9.39 9.19
N PRO A 107 -0.78 -8.14 9.15
CA PRO A 107 -2.09 -7.81 9.71
C PRO A 107 -3.17 -8.64 9.05
N ILE A 108 -4.05 -9.18 9.87
CA ILE A 108 -5.09 -10.10 9.39
C ILE A 108 -6.00 -9.42 8.36
N GLU A 109 -6.14 -8.11 8.45
CA GLU A 109 -6.99 -7.36 7.52
C GLU A 109 -6.55 -7.53 6.07
N MET A 110 -5.28 -7.84 5.83
CA MET A 110 -4.78 -8.02 4.47
C MET A 110 -5.31 -9.28 3.82
N GLU A 111 -5.91 -10.15 4.59
CA GLU A 111 -6.45 -11.40 4.05
C GLU A 111 -7.64 -11.15 3.11
N ILE A 112 -8.17 -9.93 3.07
CA ILE A 112 -9.25 -9.62 2.12
C ILE A 112 -8.81 -9.83 0.68
N PHE A 113 -7.51 -9.87 0.42
CA PHE A 113 -6.99 -10.07 -0.93
C PHE A 113 -6.82 -11.54 -1.28
N GLU A 114 -7.27 -12.44 -0.41
CA GLU A 114 -7.18 -13.87 -0.66
C GLU A 114 -7.71 -14.26 -2.05
N PRO A 115 -8.90 -13.77 -2.48
CA PRO A 115 -9.42 -14.19 -3.78
C PRO A 115 -8.58 -13.72 -4.97
N ILE A 116 -7.71 -12.73 -4.75
CA ILE A 116 -6.92 -12.16 -5.84
C ILE A 116 -5.63 -12.94 -6.05
N ARG A 117 -5.28 -13.85 -5.13
CA ARG A 117 -4.03 -14.58 -5.23
C ARG A 117 -3.89 -15.35 -6.53
N GLU A 118 -5.01 -15.84 -7.06
CA GLU A 118 -4.97 -16.59 -8.30
C GLU A 118 -5.09 -15.73 -9.55
N ILE A 119 -5.24 -14.42 -9.38
CA ILE A 119 -5.34 -13.51 -10.50
C ILE A 119 -4.05 -12.71 -10.59
N LYS A 120 -3.03 -13.34 -11.14
CA LYS A 120 -1.66 -12.83 -11.03
C LYS A 120 -1.46 -11.45 -11.65
N ASN A 121 -2.19 -11.14 -12.71
CA ASN A 121 -2.02 -9.84 -13.34
C ASN A 121 -2.68 -8.71 -12.55
N ARG A 122 -3.29 -9.01 -11.41
CA ARG A 122 -3.85 -7.99 -10.54
C ARG A 122 -3.03 -7.80 -9.26
N HIS A 123 -1.99 -8.62 -9.06
CA HIS A 123 -1.20 -8.52 -7.84
C HIS A 123 -0.57 -7.15 -7.69
N LYS A 124 -0.07 -6.58 -8.77
CA LYS A 124 0.60 -5.29 -8.70
C LYS A 124 -0.36 -4.17 -8.30
N CYS A 125 -1.63 -4.28 -8.68
CA CYS A 125 -2.63 -3.31 -8.24
C CYS A 125 -2.71 -3.25 -6.72
N ILE A 126 -2.58 -4.42 -6.09
CA ILE A 126 -2.68 -4.52 -4.64
C ILE A 126 -1.38 -4.12 -3.96
N THR A 127 -0.25 -4.55 -4.51
CA THR A 127 1.02 -4.33 -3.82
C THR A 127 1.55 -2.91 -3.98
N LEU A 128 1.12 -2.20 -5.00
CA LEU A 128 1.66 -0.88 -5.32
C LEU A 128 1.57 0.10 -4.13
N PRO A 129 0.42 0.27 -3.47
CA PRO A 129 0.36 1.18 -2.33
C PRO A 129 1.24 0.73 -1.16
N PHE A 130 1.37 -0.58 -0.95
CA PHE A 130 2.23 -1.08 0.11
C PHE A 130 3.69 -0.85 -0.22
N GLU A 131 4.08 -1.06 -1.49
CA GLU A 131 5.44 -0.80 -1.91
C GLU A 131 5.79 0.67 -1.77
N ALA A 132 4.88 1.54 -2.18
CA ALA A 132 5.11 2.98 -2.07
C ALA A 132 5.25 3.40 -0.61
N THR A 133 4.47 2.79 0.27
CA THR A 133 4.56 3.09 1.69
C THR A 133 5.91 2.67 2.25
N CYS A 134 6.36 1.47 1.92
CA CYS A 134 7.65 1.00 2.40
C CYS A 134 8.78 1.86 1.87
N LYS A 135 8.69 2.30 0.62
CA LYS A 135 9.68 3.20 0.07
C LYS A 135 9.67 4.55 0.76
N SER A 136 8.49 5.02 1.11
CA SER A 136 8.36 6.33 1.78
C SER A 136 9.08 6.35 3.13
N VAL A 137 9.07 5.22 3.84
CA VAL A 137 9.66 5.17 5.17
C VAL A 137 11.05 4.57 5.18
N ASP A 138 11.60 4.23 4.04
CA ASP A 138 12.97 3.73 3.95
C ASP A 138 13.93 4.87 4.26
N LEU A 139 14.54 4.83 5.43
CA LEU A 139 15.36 5.94 5.88
C LEU A 139 16.56 6.20 5.00
N LYS A 140 17.10 5.15 4.41
CA LYS A 140 18.26 5.31 3.53
C LYS A 140 17.89 6.04 2.25
N GLU A 141 16.78 5.66 1.65
CA GLU A 141 16.33 6.29 0.41
C GLU A 141 15.81 7.68 0.64
N ASN A 142 15.18 7.90 1.79
CA ASN A 142 14.56 9.18 2.06
C ASN A 142 15.54 10.31 2.23
N GLN A 143 16.76 10.01 2.56
CA GLN A 143 17.76 11.04 2.61
C GLN A 143 17.97 11.67 1.23
N VAL A 144 17.88 10.85 0.20
CA VAL A 144 18.02 11.34 -1.16
C VAL A 144 16.72 12.01 -1.62
N ILE A 145 15.61 11.37 -1.32
CA ILE A 145 14.31 11.85 -1.79
C ILE A 145 13.96 13.22 -1.20
N ASN A 146 14.27 13.41 0.07
CA ASN A 146 13.95 14.67 0.72
C ASN A 146 14.68 15.84 0.10
N GLN A 147 15.67 15.56 -0.66
CA GLN A 147 16.38 16.60 -1.35
C GLN A 147 15.92 16.79 -2.77
N GLY A 148 15.23 15.90 -3.21
CA GLY A 148 14.83 16.04 -4.47
C GLY A 148 13.60 15.55 -4.82
N ILE A 149 13.52 15.51 -4.89
CA ILE A 149 12.81 15.31 -5.41
C ILE A 149 12.56 14.38 -6.09
N GLN A 150 12.78 14.02 -6.03
CA GLN A 150 12.71 13.36 -6.47
C GLN A 150 12.44 12.71 -7.13
N ASN A 151 12.63 12.74 -7.44
CA ASN A 151 12.44 12.23 -8.29
C ASN A 151 12.57 11.18 -8.64
N VAL A 152 12.90 11.03 -8.32
CA VAL A 152 13.16 10.20 -8.62
C VAL A 152 12.60 9.24 -8.87
N SER A 153 12.51 9.20 -8.52
CA SER A 153 12.13 8.38 -8.57
C SER A 153 11.36 7.92 -9.33
N GLN A 154 11.32 8.38 -9.50
CA GLN A 154 10.65 8.15 -10.21
C GLN A 154 10.82 7.18 -10.99
N THR A 155 11.39 7.06 -10.81
CA THR A 155 11.65 6.46 -11.47
C THR A 155 11.62 5.41 -11.72
N LYS A 156 11.72 5.22 -11.55
CA LYS A 156 11.82 4.36 -11.91
C LYS A 156 11.48 3.53 -11.75
#